data_8afe48474afdd0905468c6b407d02f7c
#
_entry.id   8afe48474afdd0905468c6b407d02f7c
#
_cell.length_a   1.000
_cell.length_b   1.000
_cell.length_c   1.000
_cell.angle_alpha   90.00
_cell.angle_beta   90.00
_cell.angle_gamma   90.00
#
_symmetry.space_group_name_H-M   'P 1'
#
loop_
_entity.id
_entity.type
_entity.pdbx_description
1 polymer ?
#
loop_
_entity_poly.entity_id
_entity_poly.type
_entity_poly.pdbx_seq_one_letter_code
_entity_poly.pdbx_strand_id
1 'polypeptide(L)'
;MKECLLCTKELKTGEHFTDLIFMNQQEEWICKECKEDFEQIGEIHCPRCYKDKEEKVCKDCEYWIQKGNMVEHEALYRYNAPMKDYFKRYKFEGDRLLGMVFACDIKKALKKYKSYTIIPTPISHEKKQERGFNQVSTILDFAEIKYSSLFQKEDSLAQSKKTREERLKTSQHFQLKGEVSEKQKYLILDDIYTTGKTIELMKRLLIEKGVKEIKTFSIAR
;
A
#
# COMPACT_ATOMS: atom_id res chain seq x y z
N MET A 1 -3.75 12.70 -28.35
CA MET A 1 -4.95 12.18 -27.64
C MET A 1 -4.45 11.34 -26.48
N LYS A 2 -5.05 11.47 -25.30
CA LYS A 2 -4.67 10.71 -24.10
C LYS A 2 -5.64 9.55 -23.97
N GLU A 3 -5.13 8.34 -23.75
CA GLU A 3 -5.95 7.13 -23.63
C GLU A 3 -6.06 6.67 -22.18
N CYS A 4 -7.16 6.03 -21.84
CA CYS A 4 -7.35 5.39 -20.53
C CYS A 4 -6.37 4.25 -20.34
N LEU A 5 -5.58 4.26 -19.27
CA LEU A 5 -4.59 3.22 -18.96
C LEU A 5 -5.20 1.82 -18.74
N LEU A 6 -6.50 1.73 -18.49
CA LEU A 6 -7.17 0.46 -18.22
C LEU A 6 -7.89 -0.14 -19.42
N CYS A 7 -8.62 0.69 -20.19
CA CYS A 7 -9.46 0.20 -21.28
C CYS A 7 -9.11 0.78 -22.66
N THR A 8 -8.06 1.60 -22.75
CA THR A 8 -7.57 2.25 -23.99
C THR A 8 -8.55 3.18 -24.69
N LYS A 9 -9.75 3.41 -24.13
CA LYS A 9 -10.67 4.43 -24.64
C LYS A 9 -10.04 5.81 -24.59
N GLU A 10 -10.33 6.64 -25.58
CA GLU A 10 -9.90 8.04 -25.59
C GLU A 10 -10.46 8.80 -24.40
N LEU A 11 -9.58 9.45 -23.64
CA LEU A 11 -9.97 10.32 -22.54
C LEU A 11 -10.42 11.66 -23.13
N LYS A 12 -11.68 12.00 -22.93
CA LYS A 12 -12.15 13.35 -23.25
C LYS A 12 -11.45 14.31 -22.29
N THR A 13 -10.47 15.05 -22.79
CA THR A 13 -9.92 16.19 -22.09
C THR A 13 -11.03 17.24 -22.00
N GLY A 14 -11.81 17.19 -20.95
CA GLY A 14 -12.78 18.24 -20.65
C GLY A 14 -11.99 19.49 -20.27
N GLU A 15 -11.76 20.36 -21.22
CA GLU A 15 -11.40 21.75 -20.94
C GLU A 15 -12.62 22.45 -20.31
N HIS A 16 -12.92 22.14 -19.05
CA HIS A 16 -13.81 23.01 -18.31
C HIS A 16 -13.05 24.30 -18.03
N PHE A 17 -13.60 25.42 -18.50
CA PHE A 17 -13.05 26.77 -18.28
C PHE A 17 -12.76 27.05 -16.81
N THR A 18 -13.45 26.38 -15.90
CA THR A 18 -13.22 26.38 -14.46
C THR A 18 -11.91 25.72 -14.05
N ASP A 19 -11.42 24.70 -14.76
CA ASP A 19 -10.17 23.99 -14.43
C ASP A 19 -8.95 24.84 -14.79
N LEU A 20 -9.08 25.70 -15.80
CA LEU A 20 -8.08 26.70 -16.17
C LEU A 20 -7.92 27.80 -15.10
N ILE A 21 -9.02 28.22 -14.46
CA ILE A 21 -9.01 29.30 -13.44
C ILE A 21 -8.45 28.80 -12.10
N PHE A 22 -8.72 27.54 -11.72
CA PHE A 22 -8.34 27.03 -10.42
C PHE A 22 -7.02 26.25 -10.40
N MET A 23 -6.26 26.16 -11.53
CA MET A 23 -5.02 25.35 -11.65
C MET A 23 -5.16 23.92 -11.11
N ASN A 24 -6.36 23.36 -11.11
CA ASN A 24 -6.69 22.08 -10.51
C ASN A 24 -6.79 20.98 -11.57
N GLN A 25 -5.86 21.01 -12.56
CA GLN A 25 -5.74 19.93 -13.53
C GLN A 25 -5.21 18.68 -12.81
N GLN A 26 -6.14 17.92 -12.19
CA GLN A 26 -5.84 16.56 -11.84
C GLN A 26 -5.78 15.77 -13.15
N GLU A 27 -4.59 15.40 -13.55
CA GLU A 27 -4.43 14.53 -14.72
C GLU A 27 -5.19 13.24 -14.49
N GLU A 28 -6.28 13.04 -15.24
CA GLU A 28 -7.00 11.77 -15.23
C GLU A 28 -6.29 10.79 -16.14
N TRP A 29 -5.91 9.65 -15.59
CA TRP A 29 -5.22 8.58 -16.28
C TRP A 29 -6.15 7.43 -16.69
N ILE A 30 -7.38 7.45 -16.19
CA ILE A 30 -8.43 6.47 -16.47
C ILE A 30 -9.76 7.16 -16.75
N CYS A 31 -10.60 6.56 -17.56
CA CYS A 31 -11.94 7.09 -17.85
C CYS A 31 -12.86 6.91 -16.62
N LYS A 32 -13.98 7.64 -16.63
CA LYS A 32 -14.93 7.65 -15.52
C LYS A 32 -15.48 6.24 -15.23
N GLU A 33 -15.83 5.48 -16.26
CA GLU A 33 -16.33 4.10 -16.12
C GLU A 33 -15.32 3.21 -15.40
N CYS A 34 -14.05 3.23 -15.82
CA CYS A 34 -13.00 2.44 -15.16
C CYS A 34 -12.73 2.90 -13.72
N LYS A 35 -12.96 4.18 -13.42
CA LYS A 35 -12.80 4.72 -12.06
C LYS A 35 -13.93 4.26 -11.14
N GLU A 36 -15.16 4.21 -11.65
CA GLU A 36 -16.34 3.74 -10.93
C GLU A 36 -16.29 2.24 -10.58
N ASP A 37 -15.55 1.44 -11.34
CA ASP A 37 -15.31 0.02 -11.04
C ASP A 37 -14.52 -0.19 -9.74
N PHE A 38 -13.75 0.81 -9.30
CA PHE A 38 -13.01 0.77 -8.04
C PHE A 38 -13.88 1.28 -6.88
N GLU A 39 -14.48 0.35 -6.15
CA GLU A 39 -15.35 0.66 -5.04
C GLU A 39 -14.55 1.14 -3.82
N GLN A 40 -14.84 2.34 -3.36
CA GLN A 40 -14.29 2.82 -2.08
C GLN A 40 -14.93 2.05 -0.91
N ILE A 41 -14.16 1.85 0.16
CA ILE A 41 -14.68 1.28 1.40
C ILE A 41 -15.66 2.29 2.01
N GLY A 42 -16.90 1.84 2.23
CA GLY A 42 -17.96 2.65 2.83
C GLY A 42 -17.82 2.82 4.34
N GLU A 43 -18.84 3.39 4.97
CA GLU A 43 -18.87 3.63 6.42
C GLU A 43 -18.95 2.32 7.23
N ILE A 44 -19.56 1.28 6.66
CA ILE A 44 -19.69 -0.03 7.31
C ILE A 44 -18.45 -0.86 7.01
N HIS A 45 -17.50 -0.88 7.94
CA HIS A 45 -16.27 -1.65 7.84
C HIS A 45 -15.74 -2.03 9.24
N CYS A 46 -14.84 -2.99 9.29
CA CYS A 46 -14.15 -3.35 10.53
C CYS A 46 -13.42 -2.11 11.12
N PRO A 47 -13.70 -1.73 12.38
CA PRO A 47 -13.13 -0.53 12.98
C PRO A 47 -11.62 -0.60 13.21
N ARG A 48 -11.00 -1.77 12.95
CA ARG A 48 -9.57 -1.99 13.12
C ARG A 48 -8.78 -2.06 11.83
N CYS A 49 -9.33 -2.67 10.77
CA CYS A 49 -8.57 -2.89 9.54
C CYS A 49 -9.32 -2.52 8.26
N TYR A 50 -10.45 -1.83 8.35
CA TYR A 50 -11.24 -1.39 7.20
C TYR A 50 -11.76 -2.54 6.32
N LYS A 51 -11.85 -3.78 6.83
CA LYS A 51 -12.49 -4.85 6.08
C LYS A 51 -13.96 -4.51 5.84
N ASP A 52 -14.35 -4.45 4.58
CA ASP A 52 -15.66 -4.02 4.14
C ASP A 52 -16.80 -4.90 4.68
N LYS A 53 -17.98 -4.30 4.90
CA LYS A 53 -19.20 -4.97 5.40
C LYS A 53 -19.07 -5.67 6.77
N GLU A 54 -18.16 -5.21 7.60
CA GLU A 54 -17.94 -5.71 8.96
C GLU A 54 -18.26 -4.61 9.97
N GLU A 55 -19.36 -4.70 10.67
CA GLU A 55 -19.73 -3.70 11.71
C GLU A 55 -18.90 -3.84 13.00
N LYS A 56 -18.34 -5.01 13.22
CA LYS A 56 -17.53 -5.36 14.39
C LYS A 56 -16.10 -5.68 14.01
N VAL A 57 -15.29 -5.90 15.02
CA VAL A 57 -13.91 -6.38 14.81
C VAL A 57 -13.95 -7.71 14.07
N CYS A 58 -13.29 -7.79 12.91
CA CYS A 58 -13.29 -9.00 12.08
C CYS A 58 -12.37 -10.08 12.65
N LYS A 59 -12.58 -11.34 12.24
CA LYS A 59 -11.79 -12.50 12.71
C LYS A 59 -10.29 -12.34 12.56
N ASP A 60 -9.81 -11.69 11.47
CA ASP A 60 -8.38 -11.44 11.27
C ASP A 60 -7.82 -10.52 12.37
N CYS A 61 -8.59 -9.49 12.73
CA CYS A 61 -8.19 -8.57 13.80
C CYS A 61 -8.28 -9.20 15.18
N GLU A 62 -9.31 -10.02 15.45
CA GLU A 62 -9.41 -10.79 16.70
C GLU A 62 -8.20 -11.70 16.89
N TYR A 63 -7.78 -12.40 15.84
CA TYR A 63 -6.57 -13.23 15.86
C TYR A 63 -5.31 -12.43 16.28
N TRP A 64 -5.12 -11.22 15.71
CA TRP A 64 -3.97 -10.39 16.06
C TRP A 64 -4.07 -9.83 17.47
N ILE A 65 -5.26 -9.42 17.92
CA ILE A 65 -5.51 -8.94 19.30
C ILE A 65 -5.21 -10.04 20.31
N GLN A 66 -5.64 -11.27 20.08
CA GLN A 66 -5.33 -12.41 20.94
C GLN A 66 -3.81 -12.68 21.04
N LYS A 67 -3.05 -12.29 20.01
CA LYS A 67 -1.58 -12.36 20.02
C LYS A 67 -0.90 -11.11 20.60
N GLY A 68 -1.65 -10.21 21.23
CA GLY A 68 -1.14 -8.99 21.82
C GLY A 68 -0.82 -7.86 20.84
N ASN A 69 -1.26 -7.96 19.57
CA ASN A 69 -1.01 -6.94 18.56
C ASN A 69 -2.24 -6.05 18.36
N MET A 70 -2.07 -4.75 18.56
CA MET A 70 -3.12 -3.78 18.23
C MET A 70 -3.12 -3.49 16.73
N VAL A 71 -4.21 -3.84 16.05
CA VAL A 71 -4.41 -3.52 14.64
C VAL A 71 -5.02 -2.13 14.54
N GLU A 72 -4.33 -1.22 13.86
CA GLU A 72 -4.80 0.10 13.44
C GLU A 72 -4.38 0.30 11.99
N HIS A 73 -5.31 0.01 11.08
CA HIS A 73 -5.04 0.03 9.65
C HIS A 73 -6.17 0.73 8.93
N GLU A 74 -5.84 1.55 7.94
CA GLU A 74 -6.79 2.19 7.06
C GLU A 74 -6.56 1.72 5.62
N ALA A 75 -7.64 1.66 4.83
CA ALA A 75 -7.58 1.35 3.41
C ALA A 75 -8.58 2.20 2.63
N LEU A 76 -8.32 2.43 1.33
CA LEU A 76 -9.19 3.25 0.48
C LEU A 76 -10.27 2.44 -0.22
N TYR A 77 -9.87 1.33 -0.83
CA TYR A 77 -10.69 0.59 -1.77
C TYR A 77 -10.95 -0.84 -1.34
N ARG A 78 -12.10 -1.36 -1.74
CA ARG A 78 -12.40 -2.79 -1.63
C ARG A 78 -11.53 -3.58 -2.60
N TYR A 79 -11.04 -4.74 -2.16
CA TYR A 79 -10.35 -5.68 -3.02
C TYR A 79 -11.36 -6.52 -3.81
N ASN A 80 -12.04 -5.89 -4.78
CA ASN A 80 -13.03 -6.49 -5.68
C ASN A 80 -12.38 -7.06 -6.96
N ALA A 81 -13.17 -7.58 -7.89
CA ALA A 81 -12.65 -8.17 -9.13
C ALA A 81 -11.87 -7.16 -10.00
N PRO A 82 -12.36 -5.94 -10.27
CA PRO A 82 -11.58 -4.92 -10.98
C PRO A 82 -10.25 -4.58 -10.31
N MET A 83 -10.23 -4.47 -8.98
CA MET A 83 -9.00 -4.22 -8.23
C MET A 83 -8.00 -5.38 -8.35
N LYS A 84 -8.50 -6.62 -8.35
CA LYS A 84 -7.68 -7.81 -8.57
C LYS A 84 -7.05 -7.82 -9.96
N ASP A 85 -7.81 -7.47 -11.00
CA ASP A 85 -7.33 -7.41 -12.39
C ASP A 85 -6.31 -6.28 -12.56
N TYR A 86 -6.55 -5.10 -11.97
CA TYR A 86 -5.59 -4.01 -11.92
C TYR A 86 -4.26 -4.47 -11.32
N PHE A 87 -4.28 -5.07 -10.12
CA PHE A 87 -3.04 -5.52 -9.47
C PHE A 87 -2.36 -6.66 -10.20
N LYS A 88 -3.11 -7.50 -10.93
CA LYS A 88 -2.53 -8.54 -11.79
C LYS A 88 -1.68 -7.90 -12.90
N ARG A 89 -2.25 -6.96 -13.66
CA ARG A 89 -1.52 -6.23 -14.71
C ARG A 89 -0.33 -5.46 -14.13
N TYR A 90 -0.56 -4.72 -13.08
CA TYR A 90 0.47 -3.89 -12.43
C TYR A 90 1.66 -4.71 -11.91
N LYS A 91 1.38 -5.87 -11.25
CA LYS A 91 2.42 -6.67 -10.61
C LYS A 91 3.10 -7.70 -11.52
N PHE A 92 2.37 -8.27 -12.47
CA PHE A 92 2.84 -9.44 -13.22
C PHE A 92 3.02 -9.18 -14.72
N GLU A 93 2.35 -8.18 -15.27
CA GLU A 93 2.55 -7.78 -16.67
C GLU A 93 3.54 -6.60 -16.79
N GLY A 94 4.03 -6.08 -15.66
CA GLY A 94 5.07 -5.06 -15.62
C GLY A 94 4.62 -3.67 -16.04
N ASP A 95 3.31 -3.42 -16.13
CA ASP A 95 2.76 -2.12 -16.56
C ASP A 95 2.93 -1.06 -15.45
N ARG A 96 4.14 -0.49 -15.39
CA ARG A 96 4.51 0.50 -14.38
C ARG A 96 3.63 1.75 -14.40
N LEU A 97 3.11 2.14 -15.59
CA LEU A 97 2.29 3.35 -15.72
C LEU A 97 0.97 3.23 -14.95
N LEU A 98 0.48 2.02 -14.73
CA LEU A 98 -0.70 1.81 -13.88
C LEU A 98 -0.55 2.38 -12.46
N GLY A 99 0.67 2.60 -11.97
CA GLY A 99 0.89 3.30 -10.69
C GLY A 99 0.28 4.71 -10.65
N MET A 100 0.09 5.36 -11.80
CA MET A 100 -0.56 6.68 -11.90
C MET A 100 -2.04 6.65 -11.52
N VAL A 101 -2.72 5.50 -11.70
CA VAL A 101 -4.16 5.34 -11.45
C VAL A 101 -4.54 5.77 -10.04
N PHE A 102 -3.76 5.37 -9.04
CA PHE A 102 -4.06 5.68 -7.63
C PHE A 102 -3.18 6.79 -7.04
N ALA A 103 -2.26 7.38 -7.79
CA ALA A 103 -1.34 8.40 -7.27
C ALA A 103 -2.06 9.60 -6.65
N CYS A 104 -3.09 10.12 -7.33
CA CYS A 104 -3.88 11.25 -6.83
C CYS A 104 -4.67 10.91 -5.56
N ASP A 105 -5.27 9.71 -5.51
CA ASP A 105 -6.08 9.29 -4.37
C ASP A 105 -5.20 9.04 -3.14
N ILE A 106 -4.03 8.43 -3.33
CA ILE A 106 -3.01 8.26 -2.30
C ILE A 106 -2.51 9.63 -1.82
N LYS A 107 -2.20 10.57 -2.72
CA LYS A 107 -1.78 11.94 -2.34
C LYS A 107 -2.82 12.63 -1.47
N LYS A 108 -4.11 12.48 -1.80
CA LYS A 108 -5.22 13.04 -1.02
C LYS A 108 -5.35 12.37 0.35
N ALA A 109 -5.36 11.04 0.38
CA ALA A 109 -5.51 10.27 1.62
C ALA A 109 -4.38 10.50 2.61
N LEU A 110 -3.15 10.65 2.10
CA LEU A 110 -1.96 10.84 2.94
C LEU A 110 -1.76 12.27 3.43
N LYS A 111 -2.59 13.25 3.02
CA LYS A 111 -2.51 14.64 3.52
C LYS A 111 -2.57 14.73 5.05
N LYS A 112 -3.34 13.87 5.71
CA LYS A 112 -3.46 13.83 7.18
C LYS A 112 -2.22 13.26 7.88
N TYR A 113 -1.32 12.61 7.15
CA TYR A 113 -0.09 11.99 7.65
C TYR A 113 1.18 12.80 7.36
N LYS A 114 1.07 14.14 7.17
CA LYS A 114 2.22 15.02 6.83
C LYS A 114 3.36 14.97 7.85
N SER A 115 3.07 14.64 9.12
CA SER A 115 4.06 14.51 10.19
C SER A 115 4.69 13.12 10.29
N TYR A 116 4.27 12.18 9.43
CA TYR A 116 4.77 10.81 9.44
C TYR A 116 5.83 10.60 8.36
N THR A 117 6.85 9.81 8.69
CA THR A 117 7.74 9.23 7.69
C THR A 117 7.04 8.03 7.05
N ILE A 118 6.81 8.11 5.75
CA ILE A 118 6.13 7.06 4.99
C ILE A 118 7.15 5.97 4.65
N ILE A 119 6.77 4.72 4.90
CA ILE A 119 7.58 3.53 4.65
C ILE A 119 6.80 2.60 3.72
N PRO A 120 7.17 2.48 2.44
CA PRO A 120 6.58 1.48 1.57
C PRO A 120 6.99 0.07 1.99
N THR A 121 6.07 -0.90 1.89
CA THR A 121 6.41 -2.31 2.11
C THR A 121 7.43 -2.77 1.08
N PRO A 122 8.54 -3.41 1.52
CA PRO A 122 9.57 -3.89 0.61
C PRO A 122 9.11 -5.16 -0.10
N ILE A 123 9.55 -5.32 -1.33
CA ILE A 123 9.49 -6.58 -2.08
C ILE A 123 10.84 -7.30 -2.00
N SER A 124 10.84 -8.64 -2.18
CA SER A 124 12.08 -9.41 -2.24
C SER A 124 12.89 -9.04 -3.48
N HIS A 125 14.20 -9.32 -3.45
CA HIS A 125 15.08 -9.05 -4.61
C HIS A 125 14.62 -9.82 -5.84
N GLU A 126 14.22 -11.09 -5.68
CA GLU A 126 13.65 -11.93 -6.74
C GLU A 126 12.44 -11.25 -7.41
N LYS A 127 11.46 -10.78 -6.61
CA LYS A 127 10.30 -10.05 -7.15
C LYS A 127 10.67 -8.71 -7.77
N LYS A 128 11.72 -8.06 -7.27
CA LYS A 128 12.20 -6.81 -7.86
C LYS A 128 12.84 -7.05 -9.24
N GLN A 129 13.56 -8.14 -9.41
CA GLN A 129 14.10 -8.54 -10.72
C GLN A 129 12.99 -8.91 -11.69
N GLU A 130 12.00 -9.70 -11.25
CA GLU A 130 10.85 -10.12 -12.05
C GLU A 130 9.98 -8.93 -12.50
N ARG A 131 9.67 -7.99 -11.60
CA ARG A 131 8.75 -6.87 -11.86
C ARG A 131 9.42 -5.61 -12.35
N GLY A 132 10.72 -5.44 -12.10
CA GLY A 132 11.48 -4.22 -12.39
C GLY A 132 11.29 -3.08 -11.38
N PHE A 133 10.25 -3.11 -10.54
CA PHE A 133 9.91 -2.02 -9.61
C PHE A 133 9.19 -2.51 -8.35
N ASN A 134 9.19 -1.66 -7.32
CA ASN A 134 8.31 -1.83 -6.15
C ASN A 134 7.01 -1.06 -6.40
N GLN A 135 5.87 -1.75 -6.37
CA GLN A 135 4.57 -1.19 -6.70
C GLN A 135 4.16 -0.04 -5.78
N VAL A 136 4.45 -0.12 -4.49
CA VAL A 136 4.09 0.92 -3.52
C VAL A 136 4.97 2.16 -3.72
N SER A 137 6.30 1.97 -3.84
CA SER A 137 7.23 3.06 -4.09
C SER A 137 6.92 3.78 -5.39
N THR A 138 6.59 3.05 -6.45
CA THR A 138 6.25 3.65 -7.76
C THR A 138 4.99 4.51 -7.68
N ILE A 139 3.95 4.09 -6.94
CA ILE A 139 2.76 4.93 -6.74
C ILE A 139 3.12 6.19 -5.95
N LEU A 140 3.99 6.09 -4.93
CA LEU A 140 4.48 7.24 -4.18
C LEU A 140 5.30 8.20 -5.04
N ASP A 141 6.14 7.67 -5.94
CA ASP A 141 6.91 8.46 -6.91
C ASP A 141 5.96 9.27 -7.82
N PHE A 142 4.93 8.64 -8.40
CA PHE A 142 3.92 9.32 -9.21
C PHE A 142 3.06 10.30 -8.41
N ALA A 143 2.85 10.06 -7.13
CA ALA A 143 2.17 10.96 -6.22
C ALA A 143 3.06 12.12 -5.74
N GLU A 144 4.35 12.11 -6.09
CA GLU A 144 5.38 13.06 -5.60
C GLU A 144 5.47 13.10 -4.06
N ILE A 145 5.33 11.94 -3.43
CA ILE A 145 5.38 11.79 -1.98
C ILE A 145 6.75 11.23 -1.58
N LYS A 146 7.45 11.96 -0.70
CA LYS A 146 8.72 11.50 -0.12
C LYS A 146 8.48 10.32 0.82
N TYR A 147 9.36 9.33 0.76
CA TYR A 147 9.31 8.14 1.62
C TYR A 147 10.72 7.66 2.00
N SER A 148 10.80 6.76 2.96
CA SER A 148 12.05 6.14 3.41
C SER A 148 12.01 4.62 3.21
N SER A 149 13.02 4.07 2.53
CA SER A 149 13.19 2.63 2.31
C SER A 149 13.92 1.99 3.50
N LEU A 150 13.28 1.97 4.67
CA LEU A 150 13.87 1.49 5.92
C LEU A 150 13.96 -0.04 6.02
N PHE A 151 13.24 -0.77 5.19
CA PHE A 151 13.17 -2.21 5.25
C PHE A 151 13.67 -2.88 3.98
N GLN A 152 14.26 -4.04 4.15
CA GLN A 152 14.51 -5.00 3.08
C GLN A 152 13.80 -6.31 3.41
N LYS A 153 13.24 -6.95 2.39
CA LYS A 153 12.69 -8.30 2.48
C LYS A 153 13.73 -9.31 2.02
N GLU A 154 13.95 -10.35 2.82
CA GLU A 154 14.83 -11.46 2.46
C GLU A 154 14.18 -12.33 1.36
N ASP A 155 15.01 -12.86 0.45
CA ASP A 155 14.56 -13.79 -0.57
C ASP A 155 14.24 -15.17 0.01
N SER A 156 13.29 -15.87 -0.61
CA SER A 156 12.88 -17.22 -0.20
C SER A 156 14.02 -18.25 -0.33
N LEU A 157 14.94 -18.04 -1.28
CA LEU A 157 16.12 -18.88 -1.49
C LEU A 157 17.14 -18.78 -0.35
N ALA A 158 17.29 -17.61 0.27
CA ALA A 158 18.12 -17.46 1.47
C ALA A 158 17.58 -18.28 2.65
N GLN A 159 16.29 -18.58 2.66
CA GLN A 159 15.62 -19.41 3.67
C GLN A 159 15.77 -20.91 3.40
N SER A 160 15.91 -21.33 2.15
CA SER A 160 16.10 -22.75 1.80
C SER A 160 17.42 -23.29 2.30
N LYS A 161 18.43 -22.42 2.52
CA LYS A 161 19.74 -22.75 3.08
C LYS A 161 19.78 -22.78 4.60
N LYS A 162 18.72 -22.32 5.30
CA LYS A 162 18.64 -22.32 6.77
C LYS A 162 18.14 -23.68 7.28
N THR A 163 18.68 -24.12 8.41
CA THR A 163 18.22 -25.33 9.11
C THR A 163 16.78 -25.16 9.61
N ARG A 164 16.10 -26.27 9.94
CA ARG A 164 14.74 -26.23 10.50
C ARG A 164 14.66 -25.38 11.77
N GLU A 165 15.68 -25.44 12.62
CA GLU A 165 15.76 -24.66 13.87
C GLU A 165 15.97 -23.17 13.60
N GLU A 166 16.80 -22.82 12.62
CA GLU A 166 17.00 -21.43 12.18
C GLU A 166 15.75 -20.86 11.52
N ARG A 167 14.98 -21.68 10.78
CA ARG A 167 13.66 -21.25 10.20
C ARG A 167 12.62 -20.98 11.28
N LEU A 168 12.61 -21.75 12.36
CA LEU A 168 11.71 -21.52 13.50
C LEU A 168 12.09 -20.29 14.31
N LYS A 169 13.40 -20.00 14.45
CA LYS A 169 13.91 -18.78 15.10
C LYS A 169 13.84 -17.54 14.22
N THR A 170 13.94 -17.67 12.88
CA THR A 170 13.86 -16.57 11.90
C THR A 170 12.47 -16.50 11.27
N SER A 171 11.47 -16.14 12.06
CA SER A 171 10.13 -15.78 11.52
C SER A 171 10.11 -14.39 10.87
N GLN A 172 11.21 -13.67 10.86
CA GLN A 172 11.30 -12.31 10.33
C GLN A 172 11.87 -12.34 8.92
N HIS A 173 11.00 -12.12 7.95
CA HIS A 173 11.38 -11.96 6.53
C HIS A 173 11.82 -10.53 6.20
N PHE A 174 11.99 -9.66 7.20
CA PHE A 174 12.33 -8.26 7.03
C PHE A 174 13.54 -7.89 7.89
N GLN A 175 14.42 -7.07 7.31
CA GLN A 175 15.55 -6.45 8.02
C GLN A 175 15.42 -4.93 7.93
N LEU A 176 15.73 -4.24 9.03
CA LEU A 176 15.91 -2.80 9.05
C LEU A 176 17.26 -2.45 8.42
N LYS A 177 17.26 -1.54 7.43
CA LYS A 177 18.46 -1.07 6.73
C LYS A 177 18.85 0.37 7.04
N GLY A 178 18.01 1.11 7.73
CA GLY A 178 18.24 2.52 8.06
C GLY A 178 18.16 2.79 9.55
N GLU A 179 18.55 4.00 9.91
CA GLU A 179 18.38 4.48 11.27
C GLU A 179 16.91 4.78 11.55
N VAL A 180 16.44 4.33 12.70
CA VAL A 180 15.08 4.53 13.17
C VAL A 180 15.13 5.40 14.42
N SER A 181 14.42 6.52 14.42
CA SER A 181 14.30 7.40 15.58
C SER A 181 13.02 7.07 16.35
N GLU A 182 13.14 6.83 17.65
CA GLU A 182 12.00 6.61 18.55
C GLU A 182 11.04 7.81 18.67
N LYS A 183 11.56 9.02 18.37
CA LYS A 183 10.78 10.28 18.43
C LYS A 183 9.98 10.54 17.15
N GLN A 184 10.23 9.77 16.10
CA GLN A 184 9.60 9.96 14.81
C GLN A 184 8.33 9.11 14.69
N LYS A 185 7.34 9.62 13.97
CA LYS A 185 6.10 8.93 13.63
C LYS A 185 6.26 8.22 12.29
N TYR A 186 5.79 7.00 12.16
CA TYR A 186 5.92 6.21 10.96
C TYR A 186 4.58 5.74 10.41
N LEU A 187 4.42 5.80 9.09
CA LEU A 187 3.30 5.24 8.37
C LEU A 187 3.79 4.13 7.44
N ILE A 188 3.43 2.89 7.71
CA ILE A 188 3.70 1.77 6.81
C ILE A 188 2.60 1.74 5.74
N LEU A 189 3.01 1.79 4.47
CA LEU A 189 2.11 1.77 3.32
C LEU A 189 2.28 0.46 2.53
N ASP A 190 1.17 -0.26 2.34
CA ASP A 190 1.11 -1.49 1.53
C ASP A 190 0.17 -1.29 0.33
N ASP A 191 0.25 -2.17 -0.65
CA ASP A 191 -0.69 -2.18 -1.77
C ASP A 191 -2.02 -2.85 -1.38
N ILE A 192 -1.99 -4.04 -0.80
CA ILE A 192 -3.16 -4.82 -0.40
C ILE A 192 -2.99 -5.36 1.02
N TYR A 193 -3.88 -4.98 1.91
CA TYR A 193 -3.94 -5.58 3.24
C TYR A 193 -4.79 -6.85 3.20
N THR A 194 -4.19 -8.01 3.30
CA THR A 194 -4.90 -9.31 3.37
C THR A 194 -5.04 -9.79 4.82
N THR A 195 -4.06 -10.46 5.33
CA THR A 195 -4.02 -10.96 6.71
C THR A 195 -3.32 -10.03 7.69
N GLY A 196 -2.67 -8.98 7.19
CA GLY A 196 -1.88 -8.05 7.98
C GLY A 196 -0.49 -8.55 8.39
N LYS A 197 -0.11 -9.80 8.05
CA LYS A 197 1.15 -10.40 8.51
C LYS A 197 2.39 -9.57 8.14
N THR A 198 2.46 -9.05 6.92
CA THR A 198 3.57 -8.19 6.46
C THR A 198 3.69 -6.95 7.34
N ILE A 199 2.59 -6.25 7.52
CA ILE A 199 2.53 -5.01 8.29
C ILE A 199 2.85 -5.25 9.76
N GLU A 200 2.29 -6.30 10.38
CA GLU A 200 2.54 -6.60 11.79
C GLU A 200 4.01 -6.98 12.06
N LEU A 201 4.67 -7.68 11.13
CA LEU A 201 6.10 -7.96 11.25
C LEU A 201 6.95 -6.67 11.19
N MET A 202 6.64 -5.76 10.26
CA MET A 202 7.34 -4.47 10.16
C MET A 202 7.08 -3.58 11.38
N LYS A 203 5.82 -3.52 11.87
CA LYS A 203 5.48 -2.81 13.13
C LYS A 203 6.32 -3.31 14.30
N ARG A 204 6.41 -4.64 14.48
CA ARG A 204 7.18 -5.22 15.57
C ARG A 204 8.63 -4.76 15.54
N LEU A 205 9.29 -4.76 14.38
CA LEU A 205 10.67 -4.31 14.24
C LEU A 205 10.84 -2.82 14.62
N LEU A 206 9.86 -1.97 14.29
CA LEU A 206 9.89 -0.56 14.70
C LEU A 206 9.66 -0.41 16.21
N ILE A 207 8.74 -1.18 16.80
CA ILE A 207 8.47 -1.19 18.25
C ILE A 207 9.72 -1.65 19.02
N GLU A 208 10.42 -2.69 18.55
CA GLU A 208 11.69 -3.17 19.14
C GLU A 208 12.79 -2.09 19.10
N LYS A 209 12.69 -1.09 18.20
CA LYS A 209 13.55 0.11 18.15
C LYS A 209 13.03 1.28 18.99
N GLY A 210 11.99 1.09 19.79
CA GLY A 210 11.45 2.11 20.67
C GLY A 210 10.44 3.07 20.02
N VAL A 211 10.02 2.83 18.77
CA VAL A 211 9.03 3.69 18.10
C VAL A 211 7.67 3.57 18.76
N LYS A 212 7.07 4.70 19.13
CA LYS A 212 5.79 4.75 19.88
C LYS A 212 4.59 4.98 18.99
N GLU A 213 4.75 5.66 17.86
CA GLU A 213 3.63 6.05 16.99
C GLU A 213 3.82 5.49 15.59
N ILE A 214 3.03 4.44 15.29
CA ILE A 214 3.06 3.72 14.01
C ILE A 214 1.63 3.60 13.52
N LYS A 215 1.37 4.13 12.33
CA LYS A 215 0.11 3.94 11.60
C LYS A 215 0.36 3.05 10.38
N THR A 216 -0.70 2.47 9.87
CA THR A 216 -0.62 1.58 8.71
C THR A 216 -1.73 1.88 7.72
N PHE A 217 -1.42 1.77 6.43
CA PHE A 217 -2.32 2.13 5.36
C PHE A 217 -2.14 1.20 4.15
N SER A 218 -3.20 0.94 3.39
CA SER A 218 -3.11 0.27 2.10
C SER A 218 -4.05 0.88 1.06
N ILE A 219 -3.78 0.59 -0.21
CA ILE A 219 -4.65 1.00 -1.31
C ILE A 219 -5.94 0.20 -1.24
N ALA A 220 -5.84 -1.10 -1.06
CA ALA A 220 -6.99 -2.01 -1.02
C ALA A 220 -7.00 -2.94 0.21
N ARG A 221 -8.23 -3.32 0.58
CA ARG A 221 -8.49 -4.27 1.66
C ARG A 221 -9.63 -5.23 1.28
#